data_d4f2038e87d38a417d7d6ab877591b67
#
_entry.id   d4f2038e87d38a417d7d6ab877591b67
#
_cell.length_a   1.000
_cell.length_b   1.000
_cell.length_c   1.000
_cell.angle_alpha   90.00
_cell.angle_beta   90.00
_cell.angle_gamma   90.00
#
_symmetry.space_group_name_H-M   'P 1'
#
loop_
_entity.id
_entity.type
_entity.pdbx_description
1 polymer ?
#
loop_
_entity_poly.entity_id
_entity_poly.type
_entity_poly.pdbx_seq_one_letter_code
_entity_poly.pdbx_strand_id
1 'polypeptide(L)'
;MARYEFFLASSLEKVFPAQRPAALSDGARLSVWRGARAAVQLVYRADDAAPGMPVQSFTIEADGAPAPAVLRAVELMPSDYPCYESADEHYITKEPGLFPDLLAPLEAPAVTPLPRQYRSVWLSWDIPADAAPGAYEVAVTARAVEEQRMPNGVLYRDADAAGLAFTCRFTLCVGRARLPAQTLLHTEWFHADCLASYYGVAPLSEEHWRILENFIRAAGEEHGINMLLTPVFTPPLDTAVNGERLTVQLVDVRRDAGVYSFGFEKLGRWAGLCRRHGVEYLEIAHLFTQWGAHATPKIMAVVDGQERRIFGWDVPA
;
A
#
# COMPACT_ATOMS: atom_id res chain seq x y z
N MET A 1 -13.82 20.60 29.49
CA MET A 1 -14.28 19.77 28.37
C MET A 1 -13.18 19.72 27.32
N ALA A 2 -12.76 18.55 26.88
CA ALA A 2 -11.91 18.46 25.71
C ALA A 2 -12.69 18.95 24.48
N ARG A 3 -12.12 19.86 23.73
CA ARG A 3 -12.70 20.34 22.47
C ARG A 3 -12.21 19.42 21.36
N TYR A 4 -13.13 18.86 20.58
CA TYR A 4 -12.82 18.01 19.44
C TYR A 4 -13.02 18.79 18.15
N GLU A 5 -12.14 18.57 17.20
CA GLU A 5 -12.24 19.12 15.85
C GLU A 5 -12.29 17.95 14.86
N PHE A 6 -13.25 18.00 13.92
CA PHE A 6 -13.38 17.10 12.78
C PHE A 6 -13.65 17.91 11.52
N PHE A 7 -12.91 17.65 10.45
CA PHE A 7 -13.14 18.28 9.16
C PHE A 7 -12.61 17.40 8.03
N LEU A 8 -13.07 17.66 6.81
CA LEU A 8 -12.56 16.94 5.63
C LEU A 8 -11.34 17.64 5.05
N ALA A 9 -10.39 16.84 4.55
CA ALA A 9 -9.26 17.30 3.76
C ALA A 9 -9.19 16.51 2.45
N SER A 10 -8.49 17.07 1.46
CA SER A 10 -8.19 16.37 0.21
C SER A 10 -7.39 15.11 0.47
N SER A 11 -7.58 14.09 -0.37
CA SER A 11 -6.69 12.92 -0.40
C SER A 11 -5.24 13.25 -0.74
N LEU A 12 -4.97 14.42 -1.33
CA LEU A 12 -3.62 14.89 -1.67
C LEU A 12 -2.94 15.64 -0.50
N GLU A 13 -3.67 15.91 0.56
CA GLU A 13 -3.13 16.63 1.73
C GLU A 13 -2.31 15.67 2.60
N LYS A 14 -1.16 16.14 3.07
CA LYS A 14 -0.34 15.40 4.05
C LYS A 14 -0.66 15.91 5.46
N VAL A 15 -1.29 15.07 6.27
CA VAL A 15 -1.76 15.42 7.61
C VAL A 15 -0.64 15.16 8.64
N PHE A 16 0.22 16.17 8.85
CA PHE A 16 1.27 16.10 9.87
C PHE A 16 0.70 16.39 11.27
N PRO A 17 1.24 15.76 12.34
CA PRO A 17 0.66 15.86 13.68
C PRO A 17 0.61 17.29 14.26
N ALA A 18 1.64 18.08 14.00
CA ALA A 18 1.80 19.41 14.62
C ALA A 18 1.19 20.55 13.80
N GLN A 19 0.80 20.30 12.54
CA GLN A 19 0.38 21.35 11.63
C GLN A 19 -1.06 21.10 11.18
N ARG A 20 -1.91 22.15 11.24
CA ARG A 20 -3.27 22.08 10.73
C ARG A 20 -3.26 21.96 9.21
N PRO A 21 -3.76 20.85 8.63
CA PRO A 21 -3.83 20.71 7.18
C PRO A 21 -4.93 21.59 6.58
N ALA A 22 -4.88 21.78 5.26
CA ALA A 22 -5.91 22.49 4.54
C ALA A 22 -7.23 21.71 4.58
N ALA A 23 -8.30 22.37 5.07
CA ALA A 23 -9.63 21.81 5.05
C ALA A 23 -10.26 21.96 3.66
N LEU A 24 -11.11 21.00 3.28
CA LEU A 24 -12.04 21.21 2.17
C LEU A 24 -13.01 22.34 2.53
N SER A 25 -13.34 23.17 1.55
CA SER A 25 -14.34 24.22 1.73
C SER A 25 -15.73 23.65 1.96
N ASP A 26 -16.59 24.40 2.63
CA ASP A 26 -18.01 24.05 2.74
C ASP A 26 -18.62 23.94 1.33
N GLY A 27 -19.37 22.86 1.09
CA GLY A 27 -19.93 22.56 -0.23
C GLY A 27 -18.91 22.08 -1.27
N ALA A 28 -17.73 21.61 -0.84
CA ALA A 28 -16.72 21.04 -1.72
C ALA A 28 -17.32 19.98 -2.66
N ARG A 29 -16.86 19.98 -3.91
CA ARG A 29 -17.28 19.05 -4.94
C ARG A 29 -16.10 18.20 -5.39
N LEU A 30 -16.24 16.89 -5.30
CA LEU A 30 -15.26 15.92 -5.79
C LEU A 30 -15.82 15.25 -7.04
N SER A 31 -15.13 15.38 -8.16
CA SER A 31 -15.54 14.75 -9.42
C SER A 31 -14.82 13.41 -9.60
N VAL A 32 -15.57 12.41 -10.06
CA VAL A 32 -15.06 11.05 -10.30
C VAL A 32 -15.75 10.43 -11.50
N TRP A 33 -15.06 9.56 -12.21
CA TRP A 33 -15.67 8.74 -13.26
C TRP A 33 -16.24 7.44 -12.70
N ARG A 34 -17.20 6.86 -13.39
CA ARG A 34 -17.66 5.51 -13.12
C ARG A 34 -16.53 4.51 -13.31
N GLY A 35 -16.41 3.53 -12.45
CA GLY A 35 -15.29 2.57 -12.44
C GLY A 35 -13.98 3.12 -11.88
N ALA A 36 -13.98 4.36 -11.33
CA ALA A 36 -12.82 4.94 -10.68
C ALA A 36 -13.00 5.01 -9.16
N ARG A 37 -11.92 5.26 -8.44
CA ARG A 37 -11.91 5.42 -6.98
C ARG A 37 -11.95 6.91 -6.61
N ALA A 38 -12.83 7.27 -5.68
CA ALA A 38 -12.83 8.57 -5.01
C ALA A 38 -12.25 8.43 -3.60
N ALA A 39 -11.56 9.46 -3.10
CA ALA A 39 -11.07 9.44 -1.73
C ALA A 39 -11.01 10.85 -1.12
N VAL A 40 -11.24 10.91 0.19
CA VAL A 40 -11.03 12.08 1.06
C VAL A 40 -10.43 11.62 2.38
N GLN A 41 -9.98 12.58 3.20
CA GLN A 41 -9.55 12.31 4.56
C GLN A 41 -10.50 12.99 5.56
N LEU A 42 -10.91 12.26 6.61
CA LEU A 42 -11.49 12.87 7.80
C LEU A 42 -10.35 13.16 8.77
N VAL A 43 -10.03 14.43 8.92
CA VAL A 43 -9.02 14.90 9.88
C VAL A 43 -9.67 15.08 11.23
N TYR A 44 -8.96 14.69 12.28
CA TYR A 44 -9.46 14.84 13.65
C TYR A 44 -8.33 15.24 14.61
N ARG A 45 -8.73 15.92 15.70
CA ARG A 45 -7.84 16.39 16.77
C ARG A 45 -8.65 16.57 18.05
N ALA A 46 -8.00 16.39 19.20
CA ALA A 46 -8.49 16.90 20.48
C ALA A 46 -7.61 18.07 20.92
N ASP A 47 -8.23 19.09 21.55
CA ASP A 47 -7.49 20.06 22.34
C ASP A 47 -7.01 19.40 23.65
N ASP A 48 -6.45 20.15 24.56
CA ASP A 48 -5.92 19.62 25.82
C ASP A 48 -6.98 18.84 26.59
N ALA A 49 -6.70 17.55 26.83
CA ALA A 49 -7.42 16.80 27.84
C ALA A 49 -6.87 17.17 29.23
N ALA A 50 -7.75 17.25 30.23
CA ALA A 50 -7.27 17.40 31.59
C ALA A 50 -6.37 16.20 31.97
N PRO A 51 -5.26 16.41 32.69
CA PRO A 51 -4.36 15.31 33.06
C PRO A 51 -5.14 14.18 33.76
N GLY A 52 -4.93 12.95 33.26
CA GLY A 52 -5.60 11.76 33.80
C GLY A 52 -7.02 11.49 33.32
N MET A 53 -7.61 12.37 32.51
CA MET A 53 -8.91 12.11 31.89
C MET A 53 -8.74 11.33 30.58
N PRO A 54 -9.54 10.28 30.35
CA PRO A 54 -9.53 9.58 29.09
C PRO A 54 -10.05 10.49 27.96
N VAL A 55 -9.44 10.33 26.78
CA VAL A 55 -9.93 11.01 25.57
C VAL A 55 -11.07 10.19 24.97
N GLN A 56 -12.14 10.87 24.55
CA GLN A 56 -13.31 10.26 23.97
C GLN A 56 -12.99 9.60 22.62
N SER A 57 -13.46 8.36 22.42
CA SER A 57 -13.41 7.67 21.12
C SER A 57 -14.65 7.99 20.29
N PHE A 58 -14.50 7.95 18.95
CA PHE A 58 -15.57 8.23 18.00
C PHE A 58 -15.65 7.13 16.95
N THR A 59 -16.84 6.61 16.70
CA THR A 59 -17.11 5.80 15.52
C THR A 59 -17.24 6.68 14.30
N ILE A 60 -16.77 6.16 13.14
CA ILE A 60 -16.83 6.87 11.86
C ILE A 60 -17.80 6.14 10.93
N GLU A 61 -18.73 6.87 10.36
CA GLU A 61 -19.70 6.40 9.38
C GLU A 61 -19.68 7.32 8.16
N ALA A 62 -19.94 6.78 6.98
CA ALA A 62 -20.01 7.54 5.74
C ALA A 62 -21.17 7.04 4.87
N ASP A 63 -22.10 7.93 4.56
CA ASP A 63 -23.33 7.65 3.84
C ASP A 63 -23.52 8.55 2.62
N GLY A 64 -24.40 8.14 1.70
CA GLY A 64 -24.82 8.95 0.56
C GLY A 64 -24.04 8.72 -0.73
N ALA A 65 -22.91 8.01 -0.71
CA ALA A 65 -22.19 7.62 -1.92
C ALA A 65 -22.85 6.40 -2.62
N PRO A 66 -22.60 6.19 -3.92
CA PRO A 66 -23.15 5.04 -4.66
C PRO A 66 -22.46 3.69 -4.35
N ALA A 67 -21.51 3.68 -3.43
CA ALA A 67 -20.80 2.50 -2.94
C ALA A 67 -20.48 2.66 -1.45
N PRO A 68 -20.23 1.57 -0.72
CA PRO A 68 -19.78 1.66 0.67
C PRO A 68 -18.38 2.27 0.78
N ALA A 69 -18.14 3.00 1.85
CA ALA A 69 -16.81 3.53 2.16
C ALA A 69 -15.89 2.44 2.70
N VAL A 70 -14.63 2.44 2.25
CA VAL A 70 -13.53 1.71 2.89
C VAL A 70 -12.74 2.70 3.74
N LEU A 71 -12.61 2.39 5.03
CA LEU A 71 -11.93 3.23 6.00
C LEU A 71 -10.56 2.64 6.33
N ARG A 72 -9.52 3.51 6.32
CA ARG A 72 -8.16 3.15 6.74
C ARG A 72 -7.61 4.24 7.66
N ALA A 73 -6.92 3.84 8.71
CA ALA A 73 -6.15 4.80 9.52
C ALA A 73 -4.92 5.24 8.72
N VAL A 74 -4.64 6.55 8.74
CA VAL A 74 -3.37 7.06 8.21
C VAL A 74 -2.35 7.02 9.33
N GLU A 75 -1.46 6.03 9.27
CA GLU A 75 -0.41 5.84 10.26
C GLU A 75 0.83 6.65 9.94
N LEU A 76 1.54 7.06 11.00
CA LEU A 76 2.75 7.85 10.90
C LEU A 76 3.96 6.93 10.86
N MET A 77 4.76 7.08 9.83
CA MET A 77 6.00 6.33 9.65
C MET A 77 7.20 7.23 9.95
N PRO A 78 8.16 6.77 10.78
CA PRO A 78 9.37 7.53 11.04
C PRO A 78 10.28 7.53 9.82
N SER A 79 10.86 8.70 9.50
CA SER A 79 11.96 8.82 8.55
C SER A 79 13.02 9.73 9.14
N ASP A 80 14.26 9.27 9.23
CA ASP A 80 15.43 10.01 9.66
C ASP A 80 16.20 10.62 8.49
N TYR A 81 15.91 10.18 7.27
CA TYR A 81 16.52 10.68 6.04
C TYR A 81 15.48 10.89 4.93
N PRO A 82 14.65 11.95 5.05
CA PRO A 82 13.51 12.14 4.14
C PRO A 82 13.91 12.63 2.75
N CYS A 83 15.12 13.13 2.54
CA CYS A 83 15.62 13.55 1.23
C CYS A 83 17.14 13.48 1.16
N TYR A 84 17.69 13.48 -0.05
CA TYR A 84 19.14 13.54 -0.31
C TYR A 84 19.67 14.98 -0.23
N GLU A 85 20.99 15.15 -0.01
CA GLU A 85 21.65 16.47 0.01
C GLU A 85 21.47 17.26 -1.29
N SER A 86 21.41 16.55 -2.43
CA SER A 86 21.18 17.14 -3.75
C SER A 86 19.70 17.16 -4.17
N ALA A 87 18.79 17.16 -3.22
CA ALA A 87 17.35 17.17 -3.49
C ALA A 87 16.91 18.46 -4.21
N ASP A 88 15.88 18.35 -5.03
CA ASP A 88 15.25 19.49 -5.68
C ASP A 88 14.44 20.37 -4.71
N GLU A 89 13.67 21.33 -5.23
CA GLU A 89 12.92 22.29 -4.43
C GLU A 89 11.51 21.84 -4.04
N HIS A 90 11.05 20.68 -4.52
CA HIS A 90 9.65 20.24 -4.44
C HIS A 90 9.35 19.30 -3.25
N TYR A 91 10.19 19.29 -2.24
CA TYR A 91 9.94 18.55 -1.01
C TYR A 91 9.03 19.33 -0.04
N ILE A 92 8.03 18.66 0.54
CA ILE A 92 7.18 19.26 1.58
C ILE A 92 7.99 19.60 2.82
N THR A 93 8.94 18.73 3.20
CA THR A 93 9.92 18.94 4.27
C THR A 93 11.18 18.14 4.00
N LYS A 94 12.31 18.64 4.48
CA LYS A 94 13.61 17.96 4.45
C LYS A 94 14.05 17.49 5.84
N GLU A 95 13.26 17.82 6.86
CA GLU A 95 13.56 17.50 8.26
C GLU A 95 13.10 16.08 8.61
N PRO A 96 13.91 15.36 9.42
CA PRO A 96 13.49 14.07 10.00
C PRO A 96 12.20 14.20 10.81
N GLY A 97 11.37 13.16 10.78
CA GLY A 97 10.11 13.22 11.52
C GLY A 97 9.19 12.04 11.29
N LEU A 98 7.93 12.24 11.66
CA LEU A 98 6.84 11.29 11.46
C LEU A 98 6.02 11.72 10.24
N PHE A 99 5.94 10.85 9.25
CA PHE A 99 5.28 11.11 7.97
C PHE A 99 3.98 10.33 7.85
N PRO A 100 2.86 10.96 7.45
CA PRO A 100 1.61 10.27 7.16
C PRO A 100 1.76 9.47 5.86
N ASP A 101 1.79 8.14 5.97
CA ASP A 101 2.09 7.26 4.83
C ASP A 101 1.27 5.98 4.83
N LEU A 102 1.39 5.11 5.83
CA LEU A 102 0.76 3.80 5.83
C LEU A 102 -0.76 3.91 5.99
N LEU A 103 -1.51 3.31 5.08
CA LEU A 103 -2.96 3.16 5.15
C LEU A 103 -3.32 1.81 5.81
N ALA A 104 -3.35 1.79 7.14
CA ALA A 104 -3.68 0.60 7.90
C ALA A 104 -5.18 0.31 7.87
N PRO A 105 -5.63 -0.95 7.72
CA PRO A 105 -7.03 -1.30 7.85
C PRO A 105 -7.60 -0.83 9.20
N LEU A 106 -8.77 -0.23 9.17
CA LEU A 106 -9.49 0.16 10.38
C LEU A 106 -10.53 -0.93 10.69
N GLU A 107 -10.14 -1.95 11.46
CA GLU A 107 -10.99 -3.11 11.78
C GLU A 107 -12.26 -2.73 12.54
N ALA A 108 -12.12 -1.84 13.52
CA ALA A 108 -13.26 -1.18 14.14
C ALA A 108 -13.31 0.25 13.60
N PRO A 109 -14.45 0.74 13.05
CA PRO A 109 -14.54 2.07 12.48
C PRO A 109 -14.58 3.14 13.57
N ALA A 110 -13.58 3.15 14.46
CA ALA A 110 -13.46 4.04 15.60
C ALA A 110 -12.07 4.65 15.71
N VAL A 111 -11.99 5.89 16.11
CA VAL A 111 -10.76 6.63 16.36
C VAL A 111 -10.78 7.27 17.73
N THR A 112 -9.59 7.42 18.33
CA THR A 112 -9.40 8.18 19.57
C THR A 112 -8.50 9.37 19.27
N PRO A 113 -9.02 10.61 19.21
CA PRO A 113 -8.21 11.80 18.96
C PRO A 113 -7.14 11.95 20.03
N LEU A 114 -5.90 12.15 19.60
CA LEU A 114 -4.80 12.45 20.52
C LEU A 114 -4.73 13.94 20.81
N PRO A 115 -4.48 14.35 22.07
CA PRO A 115 -4.38 15.77 22.44
C PRO A 115 -3.32 16.48 21.58
N ARG A 116 -3.69 17.59 21.00
CA ARG A 116 -2.83 18.48 20.19
C ARG A 116 -2.20 17.87 18.95
N GLN A 117 -2.65 16.68 18.51
CA GLN A 117 -2.14 16.03 17.30
C GLN A 117 -3.24 15.92 16.25
N TYR A 118 -2.96 16.40 15.04
CA TYR A 118 -3.78 16.08 13.88
C TYR A 118 -3.49 14.66 13.41
N ARG A 119 -4.56 13.92 13.18
CA ARG A 119 -4.54 12.57 12.62
C ARG A 119 -5.66 12.48 11.59
N SER A 120 -5.63 11.45 10.74
CA SER A 120 -6.71 11.28 9.77
C SER A 120 -7.12 9.83 9.56
N VAL A 121 -8.37 9.67 9.13
CA VAL A 121 -8.89 8.46 8.50
C VAL A 121 -9.01 8.72 7.02
N TRP A 122 -8.48 7.83 6.22
CA TRP A 122 -8.67 7.78 4.79
C TRP A 122 -9.97 7.07 4.47
N LEU A 123 -10.87 7.75 3.77
CA LEU A 123 -12.12 7.19 3.27
C LEU A 123 -12.02 7.09 1.75
N SER A 124 -12.34 5.92 1.21
CA SER A 124 -12.36 5.70 -0.24
C SER A 124 -13.60 4.95 -0.68
N TRP A 125 -14.04 5.22 -1.90
CA TRP A 125 -15.21 4.60 -2.56
C TRP A 125 -14.79 4.12 -3.94
N ASP A 126 -14.95 2.82 -4.20
CA ASP A 126 -14.84 2.26 -5.53
C ASP A 126 -16.16 2.45 -6.27
N ILE A 127 -16.21 3.44 -7.15
CA ILE A 127 -17.45 3.82 -7.84
C ILE A 127 -17.79 2.75 -8.88
N PRO A 128 -18.95 2.10 -8.79
CA PRO A 128 -19.34 1.07 -9.76
C PRO A 128 -19.33 1.60 -11.20
N ALA A 129 -18.94 0.74 -12.15
CA ALA A 129 -18.89 1.09 -13.56
C ALA A 129 -20.29 1.38 -14.16
N ASP A 130 -21.34 0.90 -13.50
CA ASP A 130 -22.76 1.08 -13.81
C ASP A 130 -23.47 2.09 -12.90
N ALA A 131 -22.75 2.77 -11.99
CA ALA A 131 -23.30 3.80 -11.13
C ALA A 131 -24.05 4.86 -11.95
N ALA A 132 -25.20 5.33 -11.47
CA ALA A 132 -25.91 6.43 -12.11
C ALA A 132 -25.08 7.72 -12.07
N PRO A 133 -24.90 8.42 -13.21
CA PRO A 133 -24.25 9.73 -13.20
C PRO A 133 -25.10 10.74 -12.44
N GLY A 134 -24.46 11.61 -11.64
CA GLY A 134 -25.18 12.59 -10.84
C GLY A 134 -24.36 13.15 -9.69
N ALA A 135 -25.00 13.97 -8.89
CA ALA A 135 -24.45 14.53 -7.67
C ALA A 135 -25.00 13.74 -6.46
N TYR A 136 -24.09 13.26 -5.65
CA TYR A 136 -24.39 12.51 -4.43
C TYR A 136 -23.93 13.32 -3.22
N GLU A 137 -24.85 13.64 -2.32
CA GLU A 137 -24.51 14.31 -1.06
C GLU A 137 -23.95 13.27 -0.08
N VAL A 138 -22.65 13.33 0.15
CA VAL A 138 -21.95 12.42 1.06
C VAL A 138 -21.79 13.07 2.42
N ALA A 139 -22.21 12.36 3.46
CA ALA A 139 -22.05 12.74 4.85
C ALA A 139 -21.06 11.79 5.54
N VAL A 140 -20.03 12.36 6.17
CA VAL A 140 -19.08 11.64 7.03
C VAL A 140 -19.34 12.08 8.46
N THR A 141 -19.73 11.15 9.32
CA THR A 141 -20.11 11.43 10.70
C THR A 141 -19.19 10.73 11.69
N ALA A 142 -18.59 11.51 12.58
CA ALA A 142 -17.88 11.02 13.76
C ALA A 142 -18.84 11.11 14.97
N ARG A 143 -19.19 9.98 15.56
CA ARG A 143 -20.12 9.88 16.70
C ARG A 143 -19.41 9.37 17.93
N ALA A 144 -19.54 10.05 19.06
CA ALA A 144 -18.94 9.64 20.31
C ALA A 144 -19.42 8.25 20.75
N VAL A 145 -18.48 7.42 21.19
CA VAL A 145 -18.76 6.10 21.74
C VAL A 145 -19.21 6.28 23.20
N GLU A 146 -20.42 5.85 23.53
CA GLU A 146 -20.97 6.04 24.88
C GLU A 146 -20.20 5.28 25.98
N GLU A 147 -19.74 4.08 25.66
CA GLU A 147 -18.95 3.26 26.57
C GLU A 147 -17.67 2.81 25.92
N GLN A 148 -16.53 3.10 26.50
CA GLN A 148 -15.24 2.64 26.04
C GLN A 148 -14.52 1.84 27.13
N ARG A 149 -13.90 0.73 26.73
CA ARG A 149 -13.07 -0.07 27.63
C ARG A 149 -11.66 0.49 27.65
N MET A 150 -11.22 0.90 28.82
CA MET A 150 -9.86 1.37 29.04
C MET A 150 -8.86 0.21 29.00
N PRO A 151 -7.55 0.44 28.73
CA PRO A 151 -6.52 -0.61 28.71
C PRO A 151 -6.42 -1.42 30.02
N ASN A 152 -6.80 -0.81 31.14
CA ASN A 152 -6.88 -1.48 32.46
C ASN A 152 -8.17 -2.30 32.66
N GLY A 153 -9.02 -2.43 31.65
CA GLY A 153 -10.27 -3.19 31.69
C GLY A 153 -11.46 -2.44 32.27
N VAL A 154 -11.27 -1.23 32.80
CA VAL A 154 -12.35 -0.41 33.36
C VAL A 154 -13.21 0.13 32.20
N LEU A 155 -14.55 0.06 32.38
CA LEU A 155 -15.49 0.72 31.49
C LEU A 155 -15.57 2.20 31.88
N TYR A 156 -15.28 3.06 30.93
CA TYR A 156 -15.43 4.50 31.07
C TYR A 156 -16.63 4.98 30.27
N ARG A 157 -17.48 5.77 30.88
CA ARG A 157 -18.60 6.45 30.24
C ARG A 157 -18.48 7.94 30.50
N ASP A 158 -18.33 8.70 29.41
CA ASP A 158 -18.36 10.16 29.48
C ASP A 158 -19.81 10.63 29.28
N ALA A 159 -20.42 11.06 30.37
CA ALA A 159 -21.82 11.56 30.32
C ALA A 159 -21.96 12.83 29.44
N ASP A 160 -20.87 13.61 29.32
CA ASP A 160 -20.85 14.84 28.49
C ASP A 160 -20.66 14.52 27.01
N ALA A 161 -20.22 13.30 26.67
CA ALA A 161 -20.07 12.84 25.29
C ALA A 161 -21.35 12.22 24.72
N ALA A 162 -22.36 11.95 25.56
CA ALA A 162 -23.61 11.35 25.12
C ALA A 162 -24.28 12.25 24.05
N GLY A 163 -24.48 11.69 22.86
CA GLY A 163 -25.06 12.39 21.70
C GLY A 163 -24.12 13.34 20.96
N LEU A 164 -22.82 13.44 21.35
CA LEU A 164 -21.87 14.26 20.62
C LEU A 164 -21.57 13.64 19.25
N ALA A 165 -21.83 14.38 18.19
CA ALA A 165 -21.58 13.98 16.81
C ALA A 165 -21.10 15.16 15.97
N PHE A 166 -20.17 14.87 15.05
CA PHE A 166 -19.64 15.83 14.07
C PHE A 166 -19.92 15.28 12.68
N THR A 167 -20.61 16.05 11.85
CA THR A 167 -20.93 15.65 10.48
C THR A 167 -20.30 16.62 9.50
N CYS A 168 -19.46 16.11 8.62
CA CYS A 168 -18.87 16.84 7.51
C CYS A 168 -19.54 16.38 6.21
N ARG A 169 -19.75 17.29 5.25
CA ARG A 169 -20.45 17.00 4.01
C ARG A 169 -19.64 17.46 2.80
N PHE A 170 -19.80 16.74 1.71
CA PHE A 170 -19.30 17.15 0.39
C PHE A 170 -20.19 16.55 -0.70
N THR A 171 -20.12 17.11 -1.91
CA THR A 171 -20.83 16.56 -3.06
C THR A 171 -19.90 15.70 -3.90
N LEU A 172 -20.21 14.40 -4.03
CA LEU A 172 -19.53 13.51 -4.97
C LEU A 172 -20.22 13.57 -6.33
N CYS A 173 -19.54 14.10 -7.35
CA CYS A 173 -20.06 14.26 -8.69
C CYS A 173 -19.60 13.08 -9.57
N VAL A 174 -20.47 12.11 -9.80
CA VAL A 174 -20.21 10.98 -10.69
C VAL A 174 -20.47 11.38 -12.14
N GLY A 175 -19.43 11.43 -12.95
CA GLY A 175 -19.49 11.79 -14.35
C GLY A 175 -20.14 10.72 -15.22
N ARG A 176 -20.55 11.11 -16.47
CA ARG A 176 -21.10 10.16 -17.46
C ARG A 176 -20.05 9.22 -18.04
N ALA A 177 -18.80 9.67 -18.11
CA ALA A 177 -17.70 8.86 -18.61
C ALA A 177 -17.41 7.68 -17.67
N ARG A 178 -16.95 6.58 -18.27
CA ARG A 178 -16.45 5.41 -17.55
C ARG A 178 -14.93 5.36 -17.70
N LEU A 179 -14.23 5.02 -16.61
CA LEU A 179 -12.79 4.75 -16.67
C LEU A 179 -12.56 3.55 -17.60
N PRO A 180 -11.81 3.71 -18.70
CA PRO A 180 -11.52 2.58 -19.60
C PRO A 180 -10.57 1.59 -18.92
N ALA A 181 -10.46 0.39 -19.50
CA ALA A 181 -9.44 -0.55 -19.10
C ALA A 181 -8.04 0.05 -19.33
N GLN A 182 -7.12 -0.26 -18.43
CA GLN A 182 -5.71 0.17 -18.55
C GLN A 182 -5.08 -0.45 -19.80
N THR A 183 -4.52 0.40 -20.67
CA THR A 183 -3.82 -0.01 -21.91
C THR A 183 -2.34 0.31 -21.89
N LEU A 184 -1.89 1.21 -21.00
CA LEU A 184 -0.47 1.48 -20.80
C LEU A 184 0.19 0.26 -20.14
N LEU A 185 1.30 -0.20 -20.68
CA LEU A 185 2.14 -1.21 -20.02
C LEU A 185 2.82 -0.54 -18.84
N HIS A 186 2.39 -0.93 -17.65
CA HIS A 186 2.93 -0.46 -16.38
C HIS A 186 3.68 -1.61 -15.72
N THR A 187 5.01 -1.55 -15.73
CA THR A 187 5.87 -2.56 -15.12
C THR A 187 6.33 -2.13 -13.74
N GLU A 188 6.40 -3.10 -12.82
CA GLU A 188 7.06 -2.94 -11.53
C GLU A 188 8.17 -3.97 -11.37
N TRP A 189 9.29 -3.50 -10.87
CA TRP A 189 10.40 -4.38 -10.53
C TRP A 189 10.14 -5.07 -9.20
N PHE A 190 9.48 -6.20 -9.31
CA PHE A 190 9.02 -7.00 -8.19
C PHE A 190 10.11 -7.97 -7.73
N HIS A 191 10.72 -7.70 -6.58
CA HIS A 191 11.83 -8.46 -6.04
C HIS A 191 11.35 -9.58 -5.10
N ALA A 192 11.04 -10.73 -5.66
CA ALA A 192 10.52 -11.89 -4.93
C ALA A 192 11.46 -12.40 -3.82
N ASP A 193 12.77 -12.33 -4.03
CA ASP A 193 13.77 -12.70 -3.02
C ASP A 193 13.77 -11.77 -1.80
N CYS A 194 13.46 -10.47 -1.97
CA CYS A 194 13.31 -9.55 -0.86
C CYS A 194 12.16 -9.95 0.05
N LEU A 195 11.06 -10.46 -0.50
CA LEU A 195 9.95 -10.96 0.30
C LEU A 195 10.33 -12.21 1.10
N ALA A 196 11.04 -13.16 0.47
CA ALA A 196 11.53 -14.34 1.20
C ALA A 196 12.43 -13.93 2.37
N SER A 197 13.32 -12.97 2.14
CA SER A 197 14.24 -12.44 3.15
C SER A 197 13.49 -11.72 4.28
N TYR A 198 12.57 -10.82 3.94
CA TYR A 198 11.82 -10.02 4.91
C TYR A 198 10.94 -10.89 5.83
N TYR A 199 10.24 -11.85 5.25
CA TYR A 199 9.34 -12.75 6.02
C TYR A 199 10.08 -13.94 6.63
N GLY A 200 11.37 -14.13 6.37
CA GLY A 200 12.17 -15.22 6.93
C GLY A 200 11.75 -16.60 6.42
N VAL A 201 11.25 -16.69 5.19
CA VAL A 201 10.74 -17.94 4.59
C VAL A 201 11.70 -18.48 3.53
N ALA A 202 11.68 -19.80 3.32
CA ALA A 202 12.48 -20.41 2.26
C ALA A 202 11.96 -19.94 0.87
N PRO A 203 12.86 -19.52 -0.05
CA PRO A 203 12.50 -19.15 -1.39
C PRO A 203 11.68 -20.23 -2.11
N LEU A 204 10.57 -19.81 -2.74
CA LEU A 204 9.65 -20.66 -3.51
C LEU A 204 9.02 -21.83 -2.70
N SER A 205 9.05 -21.76 -1.35
CA SER A 205 8.23 -22.61 -0.50
C SER A 205 6.74 -22.27 -0.67
N GLU A 206 5.84 -23.15 -0.22
CA GLU A 206 4.39 -22.87 -0.29
C GLU A 206 4.01 -21.60 0.51
N GLU A 207 4.72 -21.30 1.59
CA GLU A 207 4.53 -20.06 2.34
C GLU A 207 4.99 -18.84 1.55
N HIS A 208 6.14 -18.92 0.89
CA HIS A 208 6.61 -17.86 0.00
C HIS A 208 5.63 -17.63 -1.16
N TRP A 209 5.09 -18.70 -1.76
CA TRP A 209 4.09 -18.57 -2.83
C TRP A 209 2.81 -17.86 -2.36
N ARG A 210 2.36 -18.09 -1.13
CA ARG A 210 1.21 -17.35 -0.56
C ARG A 210 1.51 -15.85 -0.37
N ILE A 211 2.72 -15.54 0.09
CA ILE A 211 3.17 -14.14 0.22
C ILE A 211 3.25 -13.48 -1.16
N LEU A 212 3.88 -14.14 -2.14
CA LEU A 212 3.96 -13.64 -3.52
C LEU A 212 2.57 -13.37 -4.10
N GLU A 213 1.62 -14.28 -3.90
CA GLU A 213 0.24 -14.11 -4.38
C GLU A 213 -0.42 -12.87 -3.79
N ASN A 214 -0.25 -12.60 -2.50
CA ASN A 214 -0.79 -11.39 -1.87
C ASN A 214 -0.24 -10.10 -2.48
N PHE A 215 1.07 -10.05 -2.76
CA PHE A 215 1.69 -8.88 -3.39
C PHE A 215 1.31 -8.74 -4.86
N ILE A 216 1.26 -9.83 -5.61
CA ILE A 216 0.81 -9.84 -7.02
C ILE A 216 -0.65 -9.39 -7.11
N ARG A 217 -1.51 -9.87 -6.21
CA ARG A 217 -2.92 -9.44 -6.12
C ARG A 217 -3.04 -7.94 -5.84
N ALA A 218 -2.31 -7.43 -4.85
CA ALA A 218 -2.33 -6.00 -4.55
C ALA A 218 -1.83 -5.17 -5.74
N ALA A 219 -0.76 -5.59 -6.40
CA ALA A 219 -0.23 -4.91 -7.58
C ALA A 219 -1.25 -4.87 -8.74
N GLY A 220 -1.83 -6.00 -9.10
CA GLY A 220 -2.76 -6.10 -10.24
C GLY A 220 -4.14 -5.54 -9.94
N GLU A 221 -4.80 -6.01 -8.88
CA GLU A 221 -6.21 -5.69 -8.60
C GLU A 221 -6.39 -4.31 -7.94
N GLU A 222 -5.47 -3.91 -7.05
CA GLU A 222 -5.61 -2.66 -6.29
C GLU A 222 -4.90 -1.46 -6.93
N HIS A 223 -3.80 -1.71 -7.64
CA HIS A 223 -2.96 -0.66 -8.24
C HIS A 223 -2.93 -0.66 -9.78
N GLY A 224 -3.55 -1.64 -10.45
CA GLY A 224 -3.66 -1.70 -11.91
C GLY A 224 -2.31 -1.93 -12.62
N ILE A 225 -1.34 -2.50 -11.92
CA ILE A 225 -0.05 -2.90 -12.50
C ILE A 225 -0.30 -4.13 -13.36
N ASN A 226 0.07 -4.07 -14.65
CA ASN A 226 -0.22 -5.13 -15.61
C ASN A 226 1.01 -5.87 -16.12
N MET A 227 2.21 -5.49 -15.65
CA MET A 227 3.48 -6.16 -15.96
C MET A 227 4.37 -6.24 -14.71
N LEU A 228 5.01 -7.39 -14.47
CA LEU A 228 5.93 -7.58 -13.37
C LEU A 228 7.27 -8.17 -13.82
N LEU A 229 8.36 -7.71 -13.17
CA LEU A 229 9.66 -8.35 -13.32
C LEU A 229 9.56 -9.81 -12.89
N THR A 230 9.91 -10.71 -13.82
CA THR A 230 9.78 -12.16 -13.66
C THR A 230 11.15 -12.78 -13.50
N PRO A 231 11.47 -13.36 -12.33
CA PRO A 231 12.79 -13.87 -12.01
C PRO A 231 13.02 -15.25 -12.65
N VAL A 232 13.14 -15.29 -13.98
CA VAL A 232 13.54 -16.52 -14.70
C VAL A 232 14.82 -17.07 -14.10
N PHE A 233 15.79 -16.20 -13.90
CA PHE A 233 16.93 -16.39 -13.01
C PHE A 233 16.92 -15.33 -11.92
N THR A 234 17.71 -15.52 -10.86
CA THR A 234 17.79 -14.53 -9.78
C THR A 234 18.24 -13.18 -10.37
N PRO A 235 17.43 -12.11 -10.23
CA PRO A 235 17.76 -10.83 -10.84
C PRO A 235 19.08 -10.27 -10.31
N PRO A 236 20.01 -9.84 -11.17
CA PRO A 236 21.30 -9.28 -10.76
C PRO A 236 21.20 -7.79 -10.40
N LEU A 237 20.18 -7.42 -9.64
CA LEU A 237 19.89 -6.04 -9.31
C LEU A 237 20.64 -5.59 -8.06
N ASP A 238 21.08 -4.38 -8.02
CA ASP A 238 21.66 -3.66 -6.89
C ASP A 238 22.97 -4.11 -6.41
N THR A 239 23.76 -4.66 -7.19
CA THR A 239 24.73 -5.34 -6.46
C THR A 239 26.08 -4.72 -6.47
N ALA A 240 26.51 -4.41 -5.27
CA ALA A 240 27.93 -4.48 -4.99
C ALA A 240 28.48 -5.79 -5.55
N VAL A 241 29.53 -5.71 -6.33
CA VAL A 241 30.38 -6.86 -6.71
C VAL A 241 30.64 -7.63 -5.42
N ASN A 242 30.34 -8.94 -5.38
CA ASN A 242 30.39 -9.85 -4.23
C ASN A 242 29.11 -9.97 -3.36
N GLY A 243 28.04 -9.26 -3.67
CA GLY A 243 26.75 -9.48 -3.01
C GLY A 243 25.98 -10.64 -3.64
N GLU A 244 25.58 -11.65 -2.88
CA GLU A 244 24.68 -12.69 -3.36
C GLU A 244 23.28 -12.49 -2.77
N ARG A 245 22.28 -12.41 -3.65
CA ARG A 245 20.88 -12.43 -3.25
C ARG A 245 20.40 -13.86 -3.02
N LEU A 246 19.32 -14.02 -2.24
CA LEU A 246 18.64 -15.31 -2.14
C LEU A 246 18.22 -15.79 -3.53
N THR A 247 18.40 -17.08 -3.78
CA THR A 247 18.06 -17.66 -5.08
C THR A 247 16.54 -17.76 -5.25
N VAL A 248 16.00 -16.92 -6.12
CA VAL A 248 14.63 -17.06 -6.62
C VAL A 248 14.71 -17.24 -8.13
N GLN A 249 14.66 -18.50 -8.56
CA GLN A 249 14.84 -18.90 -9.94
C GLN A 249 13.64 -19.73 -10.39
N LEU A 250 12.90 -19.23 -11.39
CA LEU A 250 11.66 -19.87 -11.86
C LEU A 250 11.88 -20.93 -12.94
N VAL A 251 13.08 -20.97 -13.54
CA VAL A 251 13.46 -22.01 -14.50
C VAL A 251 14.47 -22.95 -13.85
N ASP A 252 14.07 -24.21 -13.66
CA ASP A 252 14.99 -25.23 -13.18
C ASP A 252 15.99 -25.60 -14.28
N VAL A 253 17.26 -25.67 -13.94
CA VAL A 253 18.36 -26.03 -14.85
C VAL A 253 18.97 -27.34 -14.38
N ARG A 254 19.11 -28.29 -15.27
CA ARG A 254 19.82 -29.54 -15.05
C ARG A 254 20.91 -29.72 -16.12
N ARG A 255 22.02 -30.32 -15.74
CA ARG A 255 23.10 -30.70 -16.66
C ARG A 255 23.60 -32.09 -16.32
N ASP A 256 23.26 -33.05 -17.14
CA ASP A 256 23.68 -34.44 -16.98
C ASP A 256 24.59 -34.84 -18.15
N ALA A 257 25.79 -35.37 -17.88
CA ALA A 257 26.79 -35.72 -18.88
C ALA A 257 27.03 -34.62 -19.94
N GLY A 258 26.98 -33.34 -19.49
CA GLY A 258 27.18 -32.17 -20.36
C GLY A 258 25.97 -31.69 -21.14
N VAL A 259 24.83 -32.39 -21.07
CA VAL A 259 23.57 -32.00 -21.73
C VAL A 259 22.67 -31.21 -20.78
N TYR A 260 22.21 -30.04 -21.24
CA TYR A 260 21.29 -29.20 -20.48
C TYR A 260 19.82 -29.61 -20.72
N SER A 261 19.05 -29.55 -19.64
CA SER A 261 17.57 -29.60 -19.67
C SER A 261 16.98 -28.57 -18.74
N PHE A 262 15.73 -28.19 -18.99
CA PHE A 262 15.06 -27.09 -18.30
C PHE A 262 13.67 -27.50 -17.82
N GLY A 263 13.29 -27.10 -16.60
CA GLY A 263 11.96 -27.26 -16.03
C GLY A 263 11.27 -25.91 -15.90
N PHE A 264 9.97 -25.86 -16.23
CA PHE A 264 9.19 -24.61 -16.31
C PHE A 264 7.98 -24.60 -15.36
N GLU A 265 7.84 -25.56 -14.46
CA GLU A 265 6.70 -25.69 -13.57
C GLU A 265 6.54 -24.46 -12.67
N LYS A 266 7.64 -23.92 -12.12
CA LYS A 266 7.63 -22.72 -11.28
C LYS A 266 7.29 -21.48 -12.10
N LEU A 267 7.80 -21.35 -13.31
CA LEU A 267 7.46 -20.27 -14.23
C LEU A 267 5.98 -20.33 -14.63
N GLY A 268 5.46 -21.53 -14.90
CA GLY A 268 4.04 -21.76 -15.18
C GLY A 268 3.15 -21.35 -14.00
N ARG A 269 3.55 -21.70 -12.77
CA ARG A 269 2.85 -21.25 -11.54
C ARG A 269 2.85 -19.74 -11.40
N TRP A 270 4.00 -19.08 -11.59
CA TRP A 270 4.14 -17.63 -11.57
C TRP A 270 3.21 -16.95 -12.58
N ALA A 271 3.28 -17.37 -13.85
CA ALA A 271 2.44 -16.83 -14.90
C ALA A 271 0.93 -17.03 -14.61
N GLY A 272 0.57 -18.19 -14.03
CA GLY A 272 -0.79 -18.48 -13.60
C GLY A 272 -1.27 -17.56 -12.47
N LEU A 273 -0.40 -17.25 -11.49
CA LEU A 273 -0.67 -16.29 -10.42
C LEU A 273 -0.87 -14.88 -11.00
N CYS A 274 0.08 -14.42 -11.80
CA CYS A 274 0.02 -13.11 -12.45
C CYS A 274 -1.29 -12.94 -13.22
N ARG A 275 -1.64 -13.90 -14.06
CA ARG A 275 -2.86 -13.85 -14.89
C ARG A 275 -4.15 -13.81 -14.08
N ARG A 276 -4.22 -14.55 -12.96
CA ARG A 276 -5.41 -14.54 -12.08
C ARG A 276 -5.69 -13.16 -11.49
N HIS A 277 -4.65 -12.36 -11.28
CA HIS A 277 -4.72 -11.06 -10.62
C HIS A 277 -4.55 -9.87 -11.58
N GLY A 278 -4.77 -10.08 -12.89
CA GLY A 278 -4.78 -8.99 -13.88
C GLY A 278 -3.40 -8.54 -14.37
N VAL A 279 -2.31 -9.22 -13.98
CA VAL A 279 -0.98 -9.00 -14.54
C VAL A 279 -0.83 -9.85 -15.79
N GLU A 280 -0.92 -9.22 -16.97
CA GLU A 280 -0.98 -9.90 -18.27
C GLU A 280 0.38 -10.04 -18.95
N TYR A 281 1.36 -9.21 -18.56
CA TYR A 281 2.67 -9.14 -19.17
C TYR A 281 3.76 -9.51 -18.17
N LEU A 282 4.82 -10.12 -18.69
CA LEU A 282 5.98 -10.52 -17.90
C LEU A 282 7.24 -9.82 -18.44
N GLU A 283 7.87 -9.02 -17.61
CA GLU A 283 9.19 -8.48 -17.90
C GLU A 283 10.24 -9.49 -17.45
N ILE A 284 10.92 -10.11 -18.39
CA ILE A 284 11.94 -11.12 -18.05
C ILE A 284 13.14 -10.44 -17.39
N ALA A 285 13.56 -10.96 -16.24
CA ALA A 285 14.74 -10.47 -15.55
C ALA A 285 15.99 -10.48 -16.44
N HIS A 286 16.87 -9.54 -16.20
CA HIS A 286 18.10 -9.36 -16.99
C HIS A 286 18.92 -10.65 -17.07
N LEU A 287 19.40 -10.96 -18.27
CA LEU A 287 20.31 -12.10 -18.50
C LEU A 287 21.76 -11.78 -18.17
N PHE A 288 22.07 -10.50 -17.97
CA PHE A 288 23.41 -10.03 -17.63
C PHE A 288 23.32 -8.98 -16.54
N THR A 289 24.44 -8.76 -15.83
CA THR A 289 24.50 -7.75 -14.76
C THR A 289 24.26 -6.36 -15.28
N GLN A 290 23.73 -5.49 -14.42
CA GLN A 290 23.59 -4.07 -14.71
C GLN A 290 24.94 -3.40 -14.97
N TRP A 291 24.91 -2.20 -15.53
CA TRP A 291 26.08 -1.35 -15.76
C TRP A 291 27.11 -1.94 -16.72
N GLY A 292 26.66 -2.37 -17.88
CA GLY A 292 27.52 -2.77 -18.98
C GLY A 292 27.53 -4.25 -19.32
N ALA A 293 26.65 -5.04 -18.69
CA ALA A 293 26.50 -6.47 -19.00
C ALA A 293 27.81 -7.28 -18.88
N HIS A 294 28.63 -6.97 -17.88
CA HIS A 294 29.98 -7.58 -17.76
C HIS A 294 29.96 -8.99 -17.19
N ALA A 295 28.91 -9.41 -16.51
CA ALA A 295 28.83 -10.73 -15.91
C ALA A 295 27.42 -11.32 -16.06
N THR A 296 27.27 -12.60 -15.75
CA THR A 296 25.99 -13.29 -15.75
C THR A 296 25.28 -13.13 -14.39
N PRO A 297 23.93 -13.30 -14.32
CA PRO A 297 23.24 -13.45 -13.04
C PRO A 297 23.65 -14.76 -12.37
N LYS A 298 23.29 -14.89 -11.10
CA LYS A 298 23.42 -16.16 -10.37
C LYS A 298 22.46 -17.19 -10.96
N ILE A 299 23.01 -18.28 -11.49
CA ILE A 299 22.24 -19.41 -12.00
C ILE A 299 22.64 -20.66 -11.25
N MET A 300 21.66 -21.29 -10.61
CA MET A 300 21.79 -22.58 -9.94
C MET A 300 21.34 -23.69 -10.88
N ALA A 301 22.04 -24.82 -10.85
CA ALA A 301 21.68 -26.02 -11.62
C ALA A 301 21.94 -27.29 -10.82
N VAL A 302 21.17 -28.33 -11.11
CA VAL A 302 21.53 -29.70 -10.70
C VAL A 302 22.47 -30.26 -11.73
N VAL A 303 23.74 -30.44 -11.35
CA VAL A 303 24.81 -30.98 -12.20
C VAL A 303 25.16 -32.39 -11.72
N ASP A 304 24.92 -33.39 -12.54
CA ASP A 304 25.16 -34.80 -12.23
C ASP A 304 24.60 -35.18 -10.82
N GLY A 305 23.37 -34.75 -10.54
CA GLY A 305 22.63 -34.99 -9.28
C GLY A 305 22.97 -34.09 -8.11
N GLN A 306 23.87 -33.11 -8.25
CA GLN A 306 24.26 -32.17 -7.21
C GLN A 306 23.89 -30.74 -7.57
N GLU A 307 23.25 -30.01 -6.64
CA GLU A 307 22.95 -28.59 -6.83
C GLU A 307 24.26 -27.78 -6.76
N ARG A 308 24.49 -26.94 -7.77
CA ARG A 308 25.66 -26.07 -7.87
C ARG A 308 25.32 -24.76 -8.55
N ARG A 309 26.00 -23.68 -8.16
CA ARG A 309 26.07 -22.45 -8.95
C ARG A 309 26.91 -22.71 -10.20
N ILE A 310 26.34 -22.51 -11.37
CA ILE A 310 27.02 -22.69 -12.65
C ILE A 310 27.46 -21.38 -13.29
N PHE A 311 26.74 -20.29 -13.01
CA PHE A 311 27.05 -18.94 -13.43
C PHE A 311 26.79 -17.94 -12.29
N GLY A 312 27.41 -16.77 -12.37
CA GLY A 312 27.29 -15.71 -11.39
C GLY A 312 28.13 -14.49 -11.77
N TRP A 313 28.12 -13.49 -10.89
CA TRP A 313 28.80 -12.20 -11.08
C TRP A 313 30.34 -12.33 -11.40
N ASP A 314 30.94 -13.44 -11.05
CA ASP A 314 32.33 -13.77 -11.29
C ASP A 314 32.60 -14.47 -12.66
N VAL A 315 31.54 -14.67 -13.43
CA VAL A 315 31.58 -15.25 -14.76
C VAL A 315 31.30 -14.17 -15.79
N PRO A 316 32.25 -13.89 -16.71
CA PRO A 316 32.04 -12.94 -17.81
C PRO A 316 30.82 -13.28 -18.67
N ALA A 317 30.16 -12.25 -19.18
CA ALA A 317 29.02 -12.37 -20.09
C ALA A 317 29.44 -12.89 -21.48
#